data_9e9521de0205b28491b987d98d50567d
#
_entry.id   9e9521de0205b28491b987d98d50567d
#
_cell.length_a   1.000
_cell.length_b   1.000
_cell.length_c   1.000
_cell.angle_alpha   90.00
_cell.angle_beta   90.00
_cell.angle_gamma   90.00
#
_symmetry.space_group_name_H-M   'P 1'
#
loop_
_entity.id
_entity.type
_entity.pdbx_description
1 polymer ?
#
loop_
_entity_poly.entity_id
_entity_poly.type
_entity_poly.pdbx_seq_one_letter_code
_entity_poly.pdbx_strand_id
1 'polypeptide(L)'
;MNEPLPRPAGALWGLVSRPSWRELRLRQEGRDLEAHPIWTGTGVPPGQGRHIVLVPGFLAGARSLSMLEPWLQRCGWDTRRAPVGRNHQPGEHVVELLEEWLAETTAMEGGPVPVIGHSRGGQEARVLAVRHPDAVSLLVTLGAPHRVLYPPHLVVRAPAAALQLAAWIRRSRPDLTGHRRYEADRVGPFPSSVPFVSVYSHSDGFLDWRLSLDPAAEHVEIDCTHLGLAASVPAFEAIARALKSL
;
A
#
# COMPACT_ATOMS: atom_id res chain seq x y z
N MET A 1 15.46 14.62 18.87
CA MET A 1 16.54 13.68 19.23
C MET A 1 16.26 12.39 18.50
N ASN A 2 17.01 12.09 17.42
CA ASN A 2 16.86 10.87 16.63
C ASN A 2 17.63 9.75 17.35
N GLU A 3 16.94 8.92 18.11
CA GLU A 3 17.56 7.66 18.53
C GLU A 3 17.82 6.79 17.28
N PRO A 4 19.04 6.28 17.10
CA PRO A 4 19.31 5.33 16.03
C PRO A 4 18.54 4.03 16.31
N LEU A 5 17.73 3.59 15.36
CA LEU A 5 17.01 2.34 15.44
C LEU A 5 18.00 1.18 15.72
N PRO A 6 17.68 0.26 16.63
CA PRO A 6 18.58 -0.85 16.99
C PRO A 6 18.92 -1.69 15.75
N ARG A 7 20.21 -1.99 15.59
CA ARG A 7 20.72 -2.86 14.51
C ARG A 7 20.10 -4.26 14.64
N PRO A 8 19.67 -4.89 13.54
CA PRO A 8 19.10 -6.23 13.61
C PRO A 8 20.16 -7.23 14.04
N ALA A 9 19.88 -7.99 15.07
CA ALA A 9 20.62 -9.20 15.39
C ALA A 9 20.32 -10.24 14.29
N GLY A 10 21.31 -10.53 13.46
CA GLY A 10 21.42 -11.67 12.55
C GLY A 10 20.29 -11.92 11.54
N ALA A 11 20.67 -12.29 10.32
CA ALA A 11 19.79 -12.61 9.19
C ALA A 11 18.73 -13.72 9.46
N LEU A 12 18.87 -14.47 10.55
CA LEU A 12 17.97 -15.55 10.95
C LEU A 12 16.69 -15.05 11.66
N TRP A 13 16.70 -13.86 12.26
CA TRP A 13 15.53 -13.31 12.95
C TRP A 13 14.36 -12.98 12.01
N GLY A 14 14.62 -12.57 10.80
CA GLY A 14 13.58 -12.32 9.80
C GLY A 14 12.85 -13.58 9.30
N LEU A 15 13.44 -14.75 9.52
CA LEU A 15 12.91 -16.05 9.09
C LEU A 15 11.94 -16.67 10.10
N VAL A 16 12.06 -16.34 11.39
CA VAL A 16 11.40 -17.06 12.49
C VAL A 16 10.47 -16.15 13.30
N SER A 17 10.65 -14.82 13.25
CA SER A 17 9.98 -13.91 14.18
C SER A 17 8.57 -13.48 13.79
N ARG A 18 8.05 -13.91 12.63
CA ARG A 18 6.71 -13.53 12.15
C ARG A 18 5.94 -14.74 11.67
N PRO A 19 5.07 -15.24 12.51
CA PRO A 19 4.29 -16.40 12.14
C PRO A 19 3.22 -15.99 11.13
N SER A 20 3.41 -16.38 9.85
CA SER A 20 2.41 -16.24 8.78
C SER A 20 1.06 -16.89 9.13
N TRP A 21 1.00 -17.75 10.18
CA TRP A 21 -0.25 -18.27 10.71
C TRP A 21 -1.17 -17.17 11.27
N ARG A 22 -0.65 -15.99 11.62
CA ARG A 22 -1.46 -14.85 12.02
C ARG A 22 -2.44 -14.44 10.92
N GLU A 23 -2.06 -14.62 9.65
CA GLU A 23 -2.93 -14.34 8.50
C GLU A 23 -4.17 -15.23 8.43
N LEU A 24 -4.25 -16.31 9.25
CA LEU A 24 -5.47 -17.11 9.39
C LEU A 24 -6.64 -16.31 10.00
N ARG A 25 -6.34 -15.21 10.73
CA ARG A 25 -7.37 -14.29 11.26
C ARG A 25 -8.12 -13.54 10.17
N LEU A 26 -7.58 -13.42 8.96
CA LEU A 26 -8.21 -12.68 7.86
C LEU A 26 -9.68 -13.03 7.64
N ARG A 27 -10.03 -14.33 7.73
CA ARG A 27 -11.42 -14.75 7.54
C ARG A 27 -12.35 -14.23 8.64
N GLN A 28 -11.83 -14.11 9.87
CA GLN A 28 -12.60 -13.55 10.97
C GLN A 28 -12.69 -12.04 10.84
N GLU A 29 -11.57 -11.37 10.53
CA GLU A 29 -11.51 -9.93 10.31
C GLU A 29 -12.50 -9.49 9.22
N GLY A 30 -12.59 -10.23 8.10
CA GLY A 30 -13.55 -9.96 7.04
C GLY A 30 -15.01 -10.14 7.47
N ARG A 31 -15.31 -11.18 8.23
CA ARG A 31 -16.68 -11.39 8.78
C ARG A 31 -17.07 -10.31 9.77
N ASP A 32 -16.15 -9.92 10.64
CA ASP A 32 -16.39 -8.86 11.62
C ASP A 32 -16.64 -7.53 10.91
N LEU A 33 -15.90 -7.26 9.82
CA LEU A 33 -16.10 -6.09 8.97
C LEU A 33 -17.48 -6.11 8.30
N GLU A 34 -17.89 -7.22 7.69
CA GLU A 34 -19.20 -7.35 7.03
C GLU A 34 -20.37 -7.16 8.00
N ALA A 35 -20.19 -7.53 9.27
CA ALA A 35 -21.18 -7.36 10.34
C ALA A 35 -21.15 -5.95 10.96
N HIS A 36 -20.11 -5.16 10.73
CA HIS A 36 -19.95 -3.85 11.36
C HIS A 36 -20.66 -2.72 10.57
N PRO A 37 -21.26 -1.71 11.24
CA PRO A 37 -21.96 -0.61 10.56
C PRO A 37 -21.12 0.16 9.56
N ILE A 38 -19.78 0.23 9.74
CA ILE A 38 -18.88 0.88 8.78
C ILE A 38 -18.94 0.22 7.40
N TRP A 39 -19.22 -1.08 7.31
CA TRP A 39 -19.35 -1.80 6.05
C TRP A 39 -20.47 -1.27 5.16
N THR A 40 -21.51 -0.72 5.76
CA THR A 40 -22.61 -0.05 5.05
C THR A 40 -22.41 1.46 4.86
N GLY A 41 -21.24 1.98 5.23
CA GLY A 41 -20.87 3.40 5.07
C GLY A 41 -21.21 4.27 6.28
N THR A 42 -21.65 3.68 7.41
CA THR A 42 -21.96 4.48 8.62
C THR A 42 -20.71 5.18 9.15
N GLY A 43 -20.76 6.52 9.26
CA GLY A 43 -19.66 7.33 9.77
C GLY A 43 -18.53 7.60 8.76
N VAL A 44 -18.71 7.16 7.51
CA VAL A 44 -17.77 7.38 6.40
C VAL A 44 -18.17 8.65 5.62
N PRO A 45 -17.22 9.54 5.28
CA PRO A 45 -17.53 10.68 4.43
C PRO A 45 -17.98 10.21 3.05
N PRO A 46 -19.07 10.75 2.50
CA PRO A 46 -19.57 10.32 1.19
C PRO A 46 -18.61 10.77 0.08
N GLY A 47 -18.34 9.87 -0.85
CA GLY A 47 -17.49 10.14 -2.01
C GLY A 47 -18.11 11.12 -3.02
N GLN A 48 -19.44 11.12 -3.13
CA GLN A 48 -20.21 12.00 -4.05
C GLN A 48 -19.81 11.83 -5.52
N GLY A 49 -19.38 10.64 -5.91
CA GLY A 49 -18.91 10.35 -7.27
C GLY A 49 -17.47 10.78 -7.55
N ARG A 50 -16.73 11.33 -6.56
CA ARG A 50 -15.32 11.68 -6.72
C ARG A 50 -14.48 10.43 -6.96
N HIS A 51 -13.42 10.58 -7.75
CA HIS A 51 -12.53 9.50 -8.06
C HIS A 51 -11.55 9.22 -6.91
N ILE A 52 -11.17 7.94 -6.75
CA ILE A 52 -10.13 7.49 -5.85
C ILE A 52 -9.30 6.39 -6.51
N VAL A 53 -7.98 6.53 -6.51
CA VAL A 53 -7.05 5.55 -7.10
C VAL A 53 -6.69 4.48 -6.08
N LEU A 54 -6.79 3.22 -6.49
CA LEU A 54 -6.46 2.05 -5.67
C LEU A 54 -5.30 1.26 -6.27
N VAL A 55 -4.21 1.07 -5.50
CA VAL A 55 -3.02 0.35 -5.95
C VAL A 55 -2.89 -0.98 -5.19
N PRO A 56 -3.04 -2.13 -5.87
CA PRO A 56 -3.03 -3.44 -5.23
C PRO A 56 -1.63 -3.91 -4.83
N GLY A 57 -1.57 -4.83 -3.86
CA GLY A 57 -0.34 -5.45 -3.39
C GLY A 57 0.27 -6.47 -4.35
N PHE A 58 1.49 -6.95 -4.00
CA PHE A 58 2.27 -7.93 -4.75
C PHE A 58 1.53 -9.26 -4.90
N LEU A 59 1.48 -9.79 -6.12
CA LEU A 59 0.86 -11.07 -6.56
C LEU A 59 -0.64 -11.20 -6.30
N ALA A 60 -1.25 -10.32 -5.53
CA ALA A 60 -2.66 -10.43 -5.16
C ALA A 60 -3.60 -9.73 -6.16
N GLY A 61 -3.10 -8.74 -6.90
CA GLY A 61 -3.91 -7.98 -7.85
C GLY A 61 -5.21 -7.48 -7.20
N ALA A 62 -6.33 -7.65 -7.91
CA ALA A 62 -7.64 -7.25 -7.43
C ALA A 62 -8.05 -7.90 -6.08
N ARG A 63 -7.49 -9.07 -5.73
CA ARG A 63 -7.85 -9.76 -4.48
C ARG A 63 -7.45 -9.00 -3.23
N SER A 64 -6.34 -8.25 -3.27
CA SER A 64 -5.92 -7.44 -2.12
C SER A 64 -6.85 -6.27 -1.83
N LEU A 65 -7.75 -5.95 -2.75
CA LEU A 65 -8.69 -4.84 -2.67
C LEU A 65 -10.16 -5.30 -2.67
N SER A 66 -10.40 -6.63 -2.58
CA SER A 66 -11.72 -7.23 -2.78
C SER A 66 -12.79 -6.79 -1.76
N MET A 67 -12.38 -6.29 -0.60
CA MET A 67 -13.28 -5.71 0.39
C MET A 67 -13.26 -4.16 0.32
N LEU A 68 -12.08 -3.59 0.12
CA LEU A 68 -11.89 -2.13 0.12
C LEU A 68 -12.61 -1.45 -1.05
N GLU A 69 -12.44 -1.96 -2.27
CA GLU A 69 -13.02 -1.37 -3.48
C GLU A 69 -14.56 -1.32 -3.44
N PRO A 70 -15.29 -2.44 -3.18
CA PRO A 70 -16.75 -2.39 -3.10
C PRO A 70 -17.26 -1.57 -1.90
N TRP A 71 -16.49 -1.46 -0.82
CA TRP A 71 -16.85 -0.61 0.30
C TRP A 71 -16.78 0.88 -0.07
N LEU A 72 -15.70 1.33 -0.72
CA LEU A 72 -15.58 2.71 -1.19
C LEU A 72 -16.67 3.06 -2.20
N GLN A 73 -16.99 2.15 -3.12
CA GLN A 73 -18.11 2.32 -4.07
C GLN A 73 -19.44 2.49 -3.34
N ARG A 74 -19.70 1.69 -2.31
CA ARG A 74 -20.88 1.79 -1.46
C ARG A 74 -20.94 3.12 -0.70
N CYS A 75 -19.77 3.69 -0.37
CA CYS A 75 -19.66 5.02 0.22
C CYS A 75 -19.75 6.16 -0.82
N GLY A 76 -20.01 5.85 -2.09
CA GLY A 76 -20.23 6.84 -3.16
C GLY A 76 -18.94 7.33 -3.85
N TRP A 77 -17.81 6.64 -3.68
CA TRP A 77 -16.58 6.89 -4.43
C TRP A 77 -16.59 6.19 -5.79
N ASP A 78 -16.09 6.85 -6.83
CA ASP A 78 -15.75 6.20 -8.10
C ASP A 78 -14.32 5.63 -7.99
N THR A 79 -14.22 4.32 -7.85
CA THR A 79 -12.94 3.65 -7.60
C THR A 79 -12.20 3.36 -8.91
N ARG A 80 -10.99 3.86 -9.01
CA ARG A 80 -10.08 3.68 -10.14
C ARG A 80 -8.96 2.73 -9.76
N ARG A 81 -9.18 1.42 -9.92
CA ARG A 81 -8.13 0.43 -9.63
C ARG A 81 -7.05 0.47 -10.69
N ALA A 82 -5.80 0.64 -10.25
CA ALA A 82 -4.62 0.70 -11.10
C ALA A 82 -4.47 -0.57 -11.98
N PRO A 83 -4.15 -0.45 -13.27
CA PRO A 83 -4.07 -1.55 -14.22
C PRO A 83 -2.76 -2.35 -14.13
N VAL A 84 -2.22 -2.54 -12.93
CA VAL A 84 -0.93 -3.19 -12.67
C VAL A 84 -1.01 -4.73 -12.61
N GLY A 85 -2.18 -5.30 -12.91
CA GLY A 85 -2.40 -6.74 -12.90
C GLY A 85 -2.08 -7.37 -11.54
N ARG A 86 -1.14 -8.33 -11.50
CA ARG A 86 -0.69 -8.99 -10.25
C ARG A 86 0.39 -8.20 -9.51
N ASN A 87 0.77 -7.05 -9.99
CA ASN A 87 1.80 -6.18 -9.41
C ASN A 87 3.11 -6.93 -9.11
N HIS A 88 3.72 -7.54 -10.12
CA HIS A 88 4.97 -8.31 -10.01
C HIS A 88 6.10 -7.76 -10.88
N GLN A 89 5.82 -6.75 -11.69
CA GLN A 89 6.78 -6.10 -12.58
C GLN A 89 7.80 -5.27 -11.77
N PRO A 90 8.91 -4.82 -12.39
CA PRO A 90 9.83 -3.86 -11.75
C PRO A 90 9.10 -2.60 -11.28
N GLY A 91 9.53 -2.04 -10.15
CA GLY A 91 8.85 -0.90 -9.52
C GLY A 91 8.74 0.32 -10.44
N GLU A 92 9.80 0.66 -11.18
CA GLU A 92 9.75 1.77 -12.13
C GLU A 92 8.66 1.58 -13.18
N HIS A 93 8.60 0.42 -13.80
CA HIS A 93 7.57 0.12 -14.81
C HIS A 93 6.13 0.20 -14.23
N VAL A 94 5.95 -0.22 -12.98
CA VAL A 94 4.65 -0.08 -12.31
C VAL A 94 4.32 1.39 -12.09
N VAL A 95 5.29 2.20 -11.67
CA VAL A 95 5.07 3.63 -11.46
C VAL A 95 4.75 4.34 -12.78
N GLU A 96 5.42 4.01 -13.89
CA GLU A 96 5.09 4.55 -15.21
C GLU A 96 3.62 4.28 -15.59
N LEU A 97 3.13 3.05 -15.36
CA LEU A 97 1.70 2.73 -15.57
C LEU A 97 0.78 3.53 -14.64
N LEU A 98 1.22 3.75 -13.40
CA LEU A 98 0.45 4.56 -12.44
C LEU A 98 0.44 6.04 -12.81
N GLU A 99 1.51 6.58 -13.37
CA GLU A 99 1.62 7.97 -13.85
C GLU A 99 0.57 8.23 -14.96
N GLU A 100 0.48 7.34 -15.95
CA GLU A 100 -0.53 7.42 -17.00
C GLU A 100 -1.95 7.35 -16.43
N TRP A 101 -2.19 6.36 -15.54
CA TRP A 101 -3.49 6.15 -14.90
C TRP A 101 -3.93 7.31 -14.00
N LEU A 102 -2.97 7.91 -13.27
CA LEU A 102 -3.21 9.09 -12.46
C LEU A 102 -3.59 10.29 -13.33
N ALA A 103 -2.85 10.52 -14.42
CA ALA A 103 -3.12 11.63 -15.34
C ALA A 103 -4.53 11.54 -15.95
N GLU A 104 -4.95 10.35 -16.38
CA GLU A 104 -6.32 10.12 -16.87
C GLU A 104 -7.35 10.40 -15.77
N THR A 105 -7.11 9.90 -14.54
CA THR A 105 -8.06 10.04 -13.44
C THR A 105 -8.21 11.49 -12.99
N THR A 106 -7.09 12.23 -12.89
CA THR A 106 -7.12 13.65 -12.53
C THR A 106 -7.77 14.53 -13.61
N ALA A 107 -7.62 14.16 -14.89
CA ALA A 107 -8.34 14.82 -15.97
C ALA A 107 -9.86 14.59 -15.90
N MET A 108 -10.31 13.40 -15.52
CA MET A 108 -11.72 13.09 -15.29
C MET A 108 -12.28 13.81 -14.06
N GLU A 109 -11.50 13.88 -12.97
CA GLU A 109 -11.89 14.56 -11.73
C GLU A 109 -11.89 16.09 -11.86
N GLY A 110 -11.03 16.63 -12.74
CA GLY A 110 -10.78 18.07 -12.84
C GLY A 110 -9.86 18.60 -11.74
N GLY A 111 -9.12 17.74 -11.05
CA GLY A 111 -8.23 18.09 -9.94
C GLY A 111 -7.50 16.90 -9.33
N PRO A 112 -6.75 17.11 -8.23
CA PRO A 112 -6.03 16.04 -7.56
C PRO A 112 -6.96 15.02 -6.91
N VAL A 113 -6.53 13.74 -6.90
CA VAL A 113 -7.31 12.62 -6.37
C VAL A 113 -6.61 11.91 -5.21
N PRO A 114 -7.36 11.33 -4.26
CA PRO A 114 -6.78 10.48 -3.23
C PRO A 114 -6.29 9.15 -3.81
N VAL A 115 -5.19 8.67 -3.25
CA VAL A 115 -4.55 7.39 -3.62
C VAL A 115 -4.44 6.50 -2.39
N ILE A 116 -4.95 5.28 -2.48
CA ILE A 116 -4.80 4.25 -1.45
C ILE A 116 -3.99 3.09 -2.01
N GLY A 117 -2.87 2.75 -1.36
CA GLY A 117 -2.02 1.65 -1.76
C GLY A 117 -1.85 0.59 -0.67
N HIS A 118 -2.08 -0.69 -1.02
CA HIS A 118 -1.88 -1.81 -0.11
C HIS A 118 -0.52 -2.47 -0.31
N SER A 119 0.24 -2.71 0.76
CA SER A 119 1.51 -3.44 0.74
C SER A 119 2.49 -2.81 -0.27
N ARG A 120 3.02 -3.59 -1.22
CA ARG A 120 3.86 -3.09 -2.31
C ARG A 120 3.18 -1.94 -3.09
N GLY A 121 1.87 -2.02 -3.32
CA GLY A 121 1.12 -0.94 -4.00
C GLY A 121 1.19 0.40 -3.26
N GLY A 122 1.28 0.38 -1.92
CA GLY A 122 1.50 1.59 -1.13
C GLY A 122 2.90 2.17 -1.31
N GLN A 123 3.91 1.33 -1.50
CA GLN A 123 5.27 1.77 -1.82
C GLN A 123 5.33 2.49 -3.18
N GLU A 124 4.64 1.94 -4.19
CA GLU A 124 4.56 2.50 -5.53
C GLU A 124 3.70 3.77 -5.55
N ALA A 125 2.61 3.80 -4.80
CA ALA A 125 1.78 4.99 -4.61
C ALA A 125 2.55 6.15 -3.93
N ARG A 126 3.49 5.82 -3.02
CA ARG A 126 4.37 6.83 -2.43
C ARG A 126 5.30 7.45 -3.48
N VAL A 127 5.92 6.63 -4.34
CA VAL A 127 6.77 7.14 -5.43
C VAL A 127 5.95 7.99 -6.40
N LEU A 128 4.74 7.56 -6.72
CA LEU A 128 3.81 8.33 -7.55
C LEU A 128 3.52 9.72 -6.96
N ALA A 129 3.22 9.78 -5.66
CA ALA A 129 2.95 11.05 -4.96
C ALA A 129 4.20 11.96 -4.88
N VAL A 130 5.41 11.38 -4.78
CA VAL A 130 6.67 12.15 -4.84
C VAL A 130 6.85 12.78 -6.22
N ARG A 131 6.53 12.08 -7.29
CA ARG A 131 6.70 12.57 -8.66
C ARG A 131 5.60 13.54 -9.11
N HIS A 132 4.37 13.34 -8.59
CA HIS A 132 3.19 14.10 -9.00
C HIS A 132 2.41 14.66 -7.80
N PRO A 133 3.04 15.51 -6.95
CA PRO A 133 2.41 16.03 -5.74
C PRO A 133 1.15 16.85 -6.01
N ASP A 134 1.08 17.53 -7.15
CA ASP A 134 -0.08 18.36 -7.53
C ASP A 134 -1.28 17.52 -8.02
N ALA A 135 -1.07 16.23 -8.29
CA ALA A 135 -2.09 15.29 -8.75
C ALA A 135 -2.66 14.40 -7.64
N VAL A 136 -2.04 14.40 -6.44
CA VAL A 136 -2.44 13.56 -5.31
C VAL A 136 -2.93 14.43 -4.16
N SER A 137 -4.23 14.36 -3.84
CA SER A 137 -4.84 15.13 -2.74
C SER A 137 -4.62 14.49 -1.35
N LEU A 138 -4.41 13.19 -1.30
CA LEU A 138 -4.16 12.42 -0.08
C LEU A 138 -3.49 11.08 -0.45
N LEU A 139 -2.46 10.69 0.27
CA LEU A 139 -1.89 9.35 0.21
C LEU A 139 -2.25 8.57 1.47
N VAL A 140 -2.86 7.39 1.30
CA VAL A 140 -3.05 6.40 2.38
C VAL A 140 -2.31 5.12 2.01
N THR A 141 -1.43 4.65 2.87
CA THR A 141 -0.74 3.38 2.67
C THR A 141 -1.10 2.38 3.75
N LEU A 142 -1.33 1.14 3.35
CA LEU A 142 -1.79 0.04 4.20
C LEU A 142 -0.70 -1.03 4.25
N GLY A 143 0.09 -1.07 5.33
CA GLY A 143 1.19 -2.03 5.49
C GLY A 143 2.25 -1.95 4.40
N ALA A 144 2.62 -0.75 3.98
CA ALA A 144 3.56 -0.57 2.87
C ALA A 144 5.02 -0.49 3.37
N PRO A 145 5.96 -1.21 2.72
CA PRO A 145 7.36 -1.18 3.11
C PRO A 145 8.09 0.03 2.50
N HIS A 146 7.96 1.22 3.11
CA HIS A 146 8.64 2.45 2.66
C HIS A 146 10.16 2.39 2.85
N ARG A 147 10.61 1.63 3.86
CA ARG A 147 12.03 1.47 4.18
C ARG A 147 12.52 0.06 3.87
N VAL A 148 13.76 -0.07 3.36
CA VAL A 148 14.41 -1.38 3.14
C VAL A 148 15.33 -1.66 4.32
N LEU A 149 14.78 -1.84 5.52
CA LEU A 149 15.57 -2.15 6.70
C LEU A 149 15.63 -3.66 7.02
N TYR A 150 14.60 -4.40 6.61
CA TYR A 150 14.47 -5.82 6.94
C TYR A 150 13.89 -6.61 5.77
N PRO A 151 14.38 -7.82 5.53
CA PRO A 151 13.81 -8.67 4.48
C PRO A 151 12.37 -9.08 4.85
N PRO A 152 11.44 -9.07 3.88
CA PRO A 152 10.09 -9.57 4.10
C PRO A 152 10.11 -11.08 4.40
N HIS A 153 8.99 -11.59 4.94
CA HIS A 153 8.83 -13.02 5.24
C HIS A 153 9.07 -13.90 3.99
N LEU A 154 9.53 -15.15 4.20
CA LEU A 154 9.83 -16.10 3.11
C LEU A 154 8.66 -16.31 2.14
N VAL A 155 7.42 -16.27 2.62
CA VAL A 155 6.21 -16.36 1.79
C VAL A 155 6.15 -15.26 0.72
N VAL A 156 6.72 -14.10 0.99
CA VAL A 156 6.83 -12.98 0.03
C VAL A 156 8.12 -13.09 -0.78
N ARG A 157 9.24 -13.47 -0.14
CA ARG A 157 10.57 -13.54 -0.77
C ARG A 157 10.69 -14.65 -1.79
N ALA A 158 10.16 -15.85 -1.49
CA ALA A 158 10.32 -17.00 -2.38
C ALA A 158 9.67 -16.77 -3.76
N PRO A 159 8.41 -16.34 -3.89
CA PRO A 159 7.84 -16.03 -5.19
C PRO A 159 8.54 -14.84 -5.87
N ALA A 160 8.99 -13.82 -5.12
CA ALA A 160 9.73 -12.69 -5.69
C ALA A 160 11.06 -13.16 -6.28
N ALA A 161 11.82 -14.01 -5.58
CA ALA A 161 13.07 -14.58 -6.06
C ALA A 161 12.85 -15.48 -7.29
N ALA A 162 11.78 -16.29 -7.30
CA ALA A 162 11.43 -17.12 -8.46
C ALA A 162 11.11 -16.27 -9.71
N LEU A 163 10.42 -15.15 -9.55
CA LEU A 163 10.14 -14.22 -10.65
C LEU A 163 11.41 -13.53 -11.16
N GLN A 164 12.31 -13.12 -10.26
CA GLN A 164 13.61 -12.55 -10.63
C GLN A 164 14.47 -13.56 -11.40
N LEU A 165 14.53 -14.83 -10.93
CA LEU A 165 15.22 -15.91 -11.61
C LEU A 165 14.62 -16.17 -13.00
N ALA A 166 13.30 -16.22 -13.12
CA ALA A 166 12.61 -16.41 -14.40
C ALA A 166 12.87 -15.24 -15.38
N ALA A 167 12.96 -14.01 -14.89
CA ALA A 167 13.33 -12.85 -15.70
C ALA A 167 14.79 -12.94 -16.18
N TRP A 168 15.71 -13.36 -15.30
CA TRP A 168 17.12 -13.59 -15.65
C TRP A 168 17.29 -14.70 -16.69
N ILE A 169 16.58 -15.82 -16.54
CA ILE A 169 16.59 -16.93 -17.52
C ILE A 169 16.10 -16.46 -18.90
N ARG A 170 15.08 -15.59 -18.93
CA ARG A 170 14.56 -15.00 -20.18
C ARG A 170 15.49 -13.94 -20.78
N ARG A 171 16.66 -13.70 -20.20
CA ARG A 171 17.64 -12.72 -20.64
C ARG A 171 17.08 -11.29 -20.77
N SER A 172 16.07 -10.96 -20.02
CA SER A 172 15.61 -9.60 -19.89
C SER A 172 16.71 -8.77 -19.22
N ARG A 173 17.26 -7.79 -19.93
CA ARG A 173 18.26 -6.89 -19.32
C ARG A 173 17.55 -6.07 -18.24
N PRO A 174 18.06 -6.05 -17.00
CA PRO A 174 17.46 -5.21 -15.97
C PRO A 174 17.66 -3.74 -16.37
N ASP A 175 16.59 -2.95 -16.28
CA ASP A 175 16.70 -1.51 -16.37
C ASP A 175 17.30 -0.96 -15.07
N LEU A 176 18.62 -0.80 -15.07
CA LEU A 176 19.36 -0.31 -13.89
C LEU A 176 19.13 1.19 -13.65
N THR A 177 18.79 1.95 -14.69
CA THR A 177 18.53 3.39 -14.58
C THR A 177 17.19 3.65 -13.95
N GLY A 178 16.15 3.03 -14.46
CA GLY A 178 14.81 3.09 -13.86
C GLY A 178 14.78 2.56 -12.43
N HIS A 179 15.48 1.45 -12.17
CA HIS A 179 15.59 0.94 -10.81
C HIS A 179 16.24 1.95 -9.83
N ARG A 180 17.32 2.63 -10.23
CA ARG A 180 17.97 3.67 -9.40
C ARG A 180 17.05 4.86 -9.14
N ARG A 181 16.34 5.31 -10.17
CA ARG A 181 15.36 6.39 -10.03
C ARG A 181 14.26 6.03 -9.06
N TYR A 182 13.64 4.86 -9.25
CA TYR A 182 12.61 4.33 -8.35
C TYR A 182 13.08 4.28 -6.89
N GLU A 183 14.27 3.72 -6.65
CA GLU A 183 14.83 3.61 -5.30
C GLU A 183 15.13 4.99 -4.68
N ALA A 184 15.63 5.94 -5.47
CA ALA A 184 15.86 7.30 -5.00
C ALA A 184 14.56 8.00 -4.58
N ASP A 185 13.51 7.91 -5.39
CA ASP A 185 12.21 8.50 -5.10
C ASP A 185 11.52 7.80 -3.93
N ARG A 186 11.68 6.47 -3.82
CA ARG A 186 11.09 5.67 -2.74
C ARG A 186 11.61 6.03 -1.35
N VAL A 187 12.90 6.38 -1.22
CA VAL A 187 13.54 6.73 0.07
C VAL A 187 13.77 8.22 0.23
N GLY A 188 13.56 8.98 -0.83
CA GLY A 188 13.75 10.43 -0.86
C GLY A 188 12.72 11.19 -0.02
N PRO A 189 12.90 12.51 0.11
CA PRO A 189 11.97 13.37 0.83
C PRO A 189 10.58 13.29 0.20
N PHE A 190 9.56 13.29 1.07
CA PHE A 190 8.16 13.32 0.63
C PHE A 190 7.66 14.77 0.59
N PRO A 191 6.86 15.16 -0.42
CA PRO A 191 6.36 16.53 -0.55
C PRO A 191 5.40 16.87 0.59
N SER A 192 5.64 17.99 1.27
CA SER A 192 4.81 18.46 2.40
C SER A 192 3.41 18.94 1.98
N SER A 193 3.19 19.16 0.68
CA SER A 193 1.89 19.55 0.12
C SER A 193 0.89 18.39 0.07
N VAL A 194 1.34 17.15 0.15
CA VAL A 194 0.47 15.96 0.09
C VAL A 194 0.27 15.41 1.50
N PRO A 195 -0.94 15.43 2.06
CA PRO A 195 -1.26 14.70 3.29
C PRO A 195 -0.96 13.21 3.12
N PHE A 196 -0.25 12.63 4.09
CA PHE A 196 0.18 11.24 4.03
C PHE A 196 -0.15 10.49 5.32
N VAL A 197 -0.94 9.42 5.21
CA VAL A 197 -1.31 8.53 6.32
C VAL A 197 -0.75 7.14 6.06
N SER A 198 0.04 6.61 6.99
CA SER A 198 0.57 5.24 6.94
C SER A 198 -0.08 4.39 8.03
N VAL A 199 -0.94 3.47 7.62
CA VAL A 199 -1.61 2.51 8.51
C VAL A 199 -0.78 1.24 8.58
N TYR A 200 -0.50 0.76 9.79
CA TYR A 200 0.32 -0.42 10.00
C TYR A 200 -0.16 -1.24 11.21
N SER A 201 0.33 -2.47 11.33
CA SER A 201 -0.02 -3.38 12.41
C SER A 201 1.19 -4.12 12.95
N HIS A 202 1.31 -4.20 14.28
CA HIS A 202 2.29 -5.09 14.93
C HIS A 202 1.96 -6.57 14.73
N SER A 203 0.72 -6.88 14.37
CA SER A 203 0.26 -8.25 14.05
C SER A 203 0.44 -8.64 12.59
N ASP A 204 1.05 -7.77 11.75
CA ASP A 204 1.40 -8.09 10.37
C ASP A 204 2.27 -9.35 10.30
N GLY A 205 1.78 -10.40 9.61
CA GLY A 205 2.46 -11.68 9.47
C GLY A 205 3.47 -11.74 8.31
N PHE A 206 3.51 -10.72 7.45
CA PHE A 206 4.35 -10.70 6.24
C PHE A 206 5.47 -9.70 6.30
N LEU A 207 5.23 -8.51 6.85
CA LEU A 207 6.18 -7.41 6.89
C LEU A 207 6.49 -6.94 8.31
N ASP A 208 7.67 -6.40 8.50
CA ASP A 208 7.98 -5.64 9.71
C ASP A 208 7.22 -4.33 9.70
N TRP A 209 6.38 -4.10 10.67
CA TRP A 209 5.62 -2.87 10.81
C TRP A 209 6.51 -1.61 10.75
N ARG A 210 7.78 -1.73 11.22
CA ARG A 210 8.76 -0.64 11.15
C ARG A 210 9.09 -0.21 9.72
N LEU A 211 8.86 -1.09 8.74
CA LEU A 211 9.01 -0.74 7.33
C LEU A 211 7.95 0.24 6.85
N SER A 212 6.80 0.29 7.53
CA SER A 212 5.70 1.21 7.21
C SER A 212 5.88 2.60 7.82
N LEU A 213 6.90 2.79 8.66
CA LEU A 213 7.16 4.10 9.26
C LEU A 213 7.89 5.01 8.28
N ASP A 214 7.19 6.03 7.76
CA ASP A 214 7.75 7.10 6.95
C ASP A 214 7.76 8.41 7.77
N PRO A 215 8.89 9.15 7.83
CA PRO A 215 8.96 10.38 8.64
C PRO A 215 7.96 11.46 8.25
N ALA A 216 7.44 11.43 7.03
CA ALA A 216 6.48 12.40 6.52
C ALA A 216 5.01 11.99 6.76
N ALA A 217 4.76 10.76 7.19
CA ALA A 217 3.41 10.24 7.37
C ALA A 217 2.86 10.47 8.77
N GLU A 218 1.55 10.72 8.87
CA GLU A 218 0.81 10.41 10.07
C GLU A 218 0.74 8.89 10.24
N HIS A 219 1.18 8.38 11.38
CA HIS A 219 1.24 6.95 11.65
C HIS A 219 -0.01 6.49 12.40
N VAL A 220 -0.75 5.55 11.83
CA VAL A 220 -1.93 4.95 12.44
C VAL A 220 -1.66 3.47 12.73
N GLU A 221 -1.46 3.14 14.00
CA GLU A 221 -1.32 1.77 14.47
C GLU A 221 -2.69 1.14 14.68
N ILE A 222 -2.86 -0.07 14.15
CA ILE A 222 -4.07 -0.89 14.34
C ILE A 222 -3.70 -2.35 14.60
N ASP A 223 -4.62 -3.14 15.16
CA ASP A 223 -4.43 -4.59 15.31
C ASP A 223 -5.21 -5.34 14.25
N CYS A 224 -4.51 -5.84 13.24
CA CYS A 224 -5.03 -6.73 12.21
C CYS A 224 -3.89 -7.49 11.51
N THR A 225 -4.23 -8.44 10.67
CA THR A 225 -3.27 -9.14 9.80
C THR A 225 -2.78 -8.23 8.67
N HIS A 226 -1.72 -8.63 7.95
CA HIS A 226 -1.26 -7.91 6.76
C HIS A 226 -2.36 -7.76 5.70
N LEU A 227 -3.07 -8.85 5.43
CA LEU A 227 -4.19 -8.83 4.49
C LEU A 227 -5.42 -8.13 5.09
N GLY A 228 -5.58 -8.16 6.41
CA GLY A 228 -6.60 -7.44 7.16
C GLY A 228 -6.48 -5.93 7.09
N LEU A 229 -5.31 -5.40 6.76
CA LEU A 229 -5.12 -3.97 6.49
C LEU A 229 -6.01 -3.44 5.34
N ALA A 230 -6.52 -4.33 4.49
CA ALA A 230 -7.51 -4.02 3.47
C ALA A 230 -8.87 -4.72 3.66
N ALA A 231 -9.10 -5.32 4.86
CA ALA A 231 -10.28 -6.17 5.12
C ALA A 231 -10.69 -6.23 6.60
N SER A 232 -10.38 -5.23 7.40
CA SER A 232 -10.74 -5.22 8.83
C SER A 232 -11.41 -3.91 9.26
N VAL A 233 -12.20 -3.98 10.33
CA VAL A 233 -12.89 -2.81 10.91
C VAL A 233 -11.92 -1.67 11.22
N PRO A 234 -10.82 -1.89 12.01
CA PRO A 234 -9.93 -0.79 12.36
C PRO A 234 -9.23 -0.17 11.14
N ALA A 235 -8.97 -0.95 10.08
CA ALA A 235 -8.39 -0.42 8.85
C ALA A 235 -9.38 0.51 8.12
N PHE A 236 -10.64 0.12 8.04
CA PHE A 236 -11.68 0.92 7.39
C PHE A 236 -12.00 2.18 8.18
N GLU A 237 -11.97 2.12 9.52
CA GLU A 237 -12.08 3.31 10.37
C GLU A 237 -10.90 4.29 10.16
N ALA A 238 -9.67 3.77 10.03
CA ALA A 238 -8.50 4.59 9.75
C ALA A 238 -8.60 5.27 8.37
N ILE A 239 -9.01 4.52 7.33
CA ILE A 239 -9.24 5.06 5.99
C ILE A 239 -10.37 6.11 6.02
N ALA A 240 -11.50 5.80 6.64
CA ALA A 240 -12.62 6.74 6.76
C ALA A 240 -12.21 8.04 7.46
N ARG A 241 -11.33 7.96 8.48
CA ARG A 241 -10.78 9.13 9.17
C ARG A 241 -9.89 9.94 8.26
N ALA A 242 -8.99 9.29 7.51
CA ALA A 242 -8.13 9.96 6.54
C ALA A 242 -8.93 10.68 5.45
N LEU A 243 -9.99 10.08 4.94
CA LEU A 243 -10.85 10.67 3.92
C LEU A 243 -11.65 11.89 4.40
N LYS A 244 -11.77 12.13 5.74
CA LYS A 244 -12.43 13.34 6.28
C LYS A 244 -11.62 14.62 6.07
N SER A 245 -10.33 14.51 5.73
CA SER A 245 -9.48 15.67 5.45
C SER A 245 -9.66 16.23 4.04
N LEU A 246 -10.43 15.56 3.17
CA LEU A 246 -10.76 15.95 1.80
C LEU A 246 -12.07 16.74 1.72
#